data_148cd3ecb646e48cfbdd52399f8c7192
#
_entry.id   148cd3ecb646e48cfbdd52399f8c7192
#
_cell.length_a   1.000
_cell.length_b   1.000
_cell.length_c   1.000
_cell.angle_alpha   90.00
_cell.angle_beta   90.00
_cell.angle_gamma   90.00
#
_symmetry.space_group_name_H-M   'P 1'
#
loop_
_entity.id
_entity.type
_entity.pdbx_description
1 polymer ?
#
loop_
_entity_poly.entity_id
_entity_poly.type
_entity_poly.pdbx_seq_one_letter_code
_entity_poly.pdbx_strand_id
1 'polypeptide(L)'
;MELKRAGSQPSVKGPEAYFTGTVRIDPHHSAAAPARVSSASVTFEPGARSAWHTHPLGQTLIVTSGCGWTQCEGESKVEIRAGDVIWCPPGHKHWHGATATTAMTHIAIQEALDGVAVVWLDKVADEDYLSPVVEWHAHGAPEHK
;
A
#
# COMPACT_ATOMS: atom_id res chain seq x y z
N MET A 1 16.22 4.26 -23.24
CA MET A 1 14.91 4.64 -22.69
C MET A 1 13.95 3.50 -22.88
N GLU A 2 13.15 3.20 -21.88
CA GLU A 2 12.08 2.19 -21.98
C GLU A 2 10.72 2.87 -21.84
N LEU A 3 9.77 2.48 -22.67
CA LEU A 3 8.40 2.97 -22.59
C LEU A 3 7.45 1.79 -22.36
N LYS A 4 6.70 1.85 -21.27
CA LYS A 4 5.62 0.91 -20.97
C LYS A 4 4.29 1.62 -21.17
N ARG A 5 3.62 1.34 -22.27
CA ARG A 5 2.31 1.95 -22.53
C ARG A 5 1.23 1.38 -21.62
N ALA A 6 0.27 2.20 -21.26
CA ALA A 6 -0.91 1.73 -20.55
C ALA A 6 -1.59 0.60 -21.35
N GLY A 7 -1.96 -0.47 -20.66
CA GLY A 7 -2.58 -1.64 -21.28
C GLY A 7 -1.60 -2.61 -21.94
N SER A 8 -0.29 -2.32 -21.94
CA SER A 8 0.70 -3.21 -22.54
C SER A 8 1.08 -4.40 -21.66
N GLN A 9 0.77 -4.32 -20.37
CA GLN A 9 1.01 -5.37 -19.41
C GLN A 9 -0.32 -5.86 -18.82
N PRO A 10 -0.55 -7.18 -18.71
CA PRO A 10 -1.79 -7.69 -18.15
C PRO A 10 -1.98 -7.29 -16.70
N SER A 11 -3.23 -7.02 -16.32
CA SER A 11 -3.60 -6.91 -14.90
C SER A 11 -3.49 -8.27 -14.25
N VAL A 12 -3.08 -8.29 -12.99
CA VAL A 12 -2.88 -9.51 -12.20
C VAL A 12 -3.78 -9.44 -10.97
N LYS A 13 -4.42 -10.56 -10.64
CA LYS A 13 -5.16 -10.69 -9.39
C LYS A 13 -4.17 -10.73 -8.23
N GLY A 14 -4.43 -9.96 -7.17
CA GLY A 14 -3.65 -10.04 -5.93
C GLY A 14 -3.71 -11.46 -5.33
N PRO A 15 -2.56 -12.08 -5.01
CA PRO A 15 -2.54 -13.44 -4.45
C PRO A 15 -3.29 -13.53 -3.13
N GLU A 16 -4.12 -14.57 -2.96
CA GLU A 16 -4.88 -14.79 -1.73
C GLU A 16 -3.99 -14.95 -0.48
N ALA A 17 -2.76 -15.39 -0.67
CA ALA A 17 -1.81 -15.51 0.44
C ALA A 17 -1.45 -14.16 1.06
N TYR A 18 -1.54 -13.06 0.29
CA TYR A 18 -1.07 -11.73 0.70
C TYR A 18 -2.14 -10.66 0.76
N PHE A 19 -3.37 -11.01 0.36
CA PHE A 19 -4.49 -10.06 0.33
C PHE A 19 -5.76 -10.72 0.83
N THR A 20 -6.62 -9.90 1.45
CA THR A 20 -7.99 -10.24 1.76
C THR A 20 -8.90 -9.46 0.84
N GLY A 21 -9.93 -10.11 0.28
CA GLY A 21 -10.84 -9.47 -0.65
C GLY A 21 -10.30 -9.40 -2.08
N THR A 22 -10.96 -8.62 -2.92
CA THR A 22 -10.62 -8.50 -4.34
C THR A 22 -9.62 -7.36 -4.55
N VAL A 23 -8.45 -7.72 -5.06
CA VAL A 23 -7.34 -6.78 -5.34
C VAL A 23 -6.83 -7.03 -6.75
N ARG A 24 -6.62 -5.94 -7.50
CA ARG A 24 -6.01 -5.98 -8.83
C ARG A 24 -4.69 -5.25 -8.82
N ILE A 25 -3.66 -5.87 -9.41
CA ILE A 25 -2.32 -5.29 -9.53
C ILE A 25 -2.04 -5.04 -11.01
N ASP A 26 -1.70 -3.80 -11.33
CA ASP A 26 -1.28 -3.38 -12.66
C ASP A 26 0.20 -3.01 -12.60
N PRO A 27 1.11 -3.91 -13.01
CA PRO A 27 2.55 -3.64 -12.93
C PRO A 27 2.96 -2.46 -13.81
N HIS A 28 3.89 -1.63 -13.31
CA HIS A 28 4.52 -0.60 -14.13
C HIS A 28 5.84 -1.10 -14.68
N HIS A 29 6.87 -1.20 -13.84
CA HIS A 29 8.17 -1.74 -14.24
C HIS A 29 8.99 -2.16 -13.02
N SER A 30 10.02 -2.95 -13.29
CA SER A 30 11.11 -3.23 -12.34
C SER A 30 12.40 -2.83 -13.01
N ALA A 31 13.11 -1.88 -12.44
CA ALA A 31 14.34 -1.38 -13.02
C ALA A 31 15.45 -2.44 -12.94
N ALA A 32 16.26 -2.50 -13.99
CA ALA A 32 17.41 -3.39 -14.01
C ALA A 32 18.55 -2.87 -13.11
N ALA A 33 19.33 -3.80 -12.55
CA ALA A 33 20.51 -3.41 -11.77
C ALA A 33 21.41 -2.45 -12.56
N PRO A 34 22.05 -1.45 -11.92
CA PRO A 34 22.17 -1.25 -10.47
C PRO A 34 20.98 -0.59 -9.78
N ALA A 35 19.94 -0.18 -10.52
CA ALA A 35 18.71 0.33 -9.92
C ALA A 35 17.95 -0.82 -9.22
N ARG A 36 17.10 -0.47 -8.24
CA ARG A 36 16.40 -1.44 -7.42
C ARG A 36 14.91 -1.17 -7.34
N VAL A 37 14.43 -0.09 -7.96
CA VAL A 37 13.06 0.38 -7.85
C VAL A 37 12.12 -0.46 -8.69
N SER A 38 10.95 -0.74 -8.13
CA SER A 38 9.81 -1.27 -8.86
C SER A 38 8.54 -0.52 -8.45
N SER A 39 7.55 -0.53 -9.31
CA SER A 39 6.27 0.10 -9.01
C SER A 39 5.12 -0.61 -9.68
N ALA A 40 3.94 -0.45 -9.10
CA ALA A 40 2.68 -0.98 -9.62
C ALA A 40 1.53 -0.12 -9.11
N SER A 41 0.44 -0.09 -9.86
CA SER A 41 -0.84 0.40 -9.36
C SER A 41 -1.57 -0.77 -8.73
N VAL A 42 -2.13 -0.55 -7.54
CA VAL A 42 -2.88 -1.57 -6.81
C VAL A 42 -4.27 -1.03 -6.51
N THR A 43 -5.29 -1.75 -6.96
CA THR A 43 -6.70 -1.38 -6.76
C THR A 43 -7.33 -2.35 -5.78
N PHE A 44 -7.87 -1.80 -4.71
CA PHE A 44 -8.60 -2.54 -3.67
C PHE A 44 -10.08 -2.27 -3.81
N GLU A 45 -10.89 -3.30 -3.96
CA GLU A 45 -12.35 -3.18 -3.87
C GLU A 45 -12.78 -2.96 -2.42
N PRO A 46 -13.99 -2.45 -2.14
CA PRO A 46 -14.44 -2.25 -0.76
C PRO A 46 -14.23 -3.49 0.11
N GLY A 47 -13.65 -3.30 1.29
CA GLY A 47 -13.32 -4.38 2.21
C GLY A 47 -11.99 -5.07 1.97
N ALA A 48 -11.34 -4.84 0.83
CA ALA A 48 -10.08 -5.48 0.50
C ALA A 48 -8.88 -4.77 1.14
N ARG A 49 -7.87 -5.54 1.52
CA ARG A 49 -6.63 -5.04 2.14
C ARG A 49 -5.48 -6.00 1.93
N SER A 50 -4.26 -5.47 2.05
CA SER A 50 -3.06 -6.29 2.09
C SER A 50 -2.95 -7.01 3.45
N ALA A 51 -2.14 -8.06 3.50
CA ALA A 51 -1.64 -8.59 4.76
C ALA A 51 -0.71 -7.58 5.44
N TRP A 52 -0.41 -7.78 6.71
CA TRP A 52 0.69 -7.09 7.38
C TRP A 52 1.99 -7.41 6.64
N HIS A 53 2.84 -6.42 6.45
CA HIS A 53 4.13 -6.62 5.76
C HIS A 53 5.13 -5.53 6.10
N THR A 54 6.38 -5.77 5.72
CA THR A 54 7.47 -4.82 5.85
C THR A 54 8.19 -4.71 4.50
N HIS A 55 8.90 -3.60 4.31
CA HIS A 55 9.78 -3.38 3.17
C HIS A 55 11.18 -3.08 3.67
N PRO A 56 12.21 -3.78 3.23
CA PRO A 56 13.57 -3.57 3.75
C PRO A 56 14.12 -2.16 3.50
N LEU A 57 13.68 -1.50 2.42
CA LEU A 57 14.10 -0.13 2.09
C LEU A 57 12.94 0.87 2.13
N GLY A 58 11.82 0.50 2.75
CA GLY A 58 10.65 1.34 2.83
C GLY A 58 9.78 1.28 1.58
N GLN A 59 8.65 1.98 1.65
CA GLN A 59 7.69 2.06 0.55
C GLN A 59 7.05 3.43 0.49
N THR A 60 6.92 3.97 -0.73
CA THR A 60 6.10 5.15 -0.99
C THR A 60 4.79 4.70 -1.61
N LEU A 61 3.68 5.21 -1.08
CA LEU A 61 2.35 5.05 -1.66
C LEU A 61 1.85 6.41 -2.14
N ILE A 62 1.31 6.45 -3.35
CA ILE A 62 0.64 7.64 -3.89
C ILE A 62 -0.78 7.24 -4.23
N VAL A 63 -1.75 7.75 -3.48
CA VAL A 63 -3.15 7.44 -3.74
C VAL A 63 -3.60 8.18 -5.00
N THR A 64 -4.13 7.47 -5.97
CA THR A 64 -4.54 8.03 -7.26
C THR A 64 -6.04 8.13 -7.40
N SER A 65 -6.82 7.29 -6.72
CA SER A 65 -8.28 7.40 -6.72
C SER A 65 -8.90 6.78 -5.47
N GLY A 66 -10.06 7.26 -5.12
CA GLY A 66 -10.86 6.70 -4.04
C GLY A 66 -10.39 7.09 -2.65
N CYS A 67 -10.81 6.27 -1.69
CA CYS A 67 -10.55 6.47 -0.27
C CYS A 67 -10.24 5.11 0.36
N GLY A 68 -9.20 5.05 1.14
CA GLY A 68 -8.77 3.82 1.80
C GLY A 68 -8.21 4.07 3.19
N TRP A 69 -7.62 3.03 3.75
CA TRP A 69 -7.03 3.03 5.08
C TRP A 69 -5.61 2.49 5.05
N THR A 70 -4.79 2.97 5.98
CA THR A 70 -3.47 2.41 6.27
C THR A 70 -3.24 2.41 7.77
N GLN A 71 -2.44 1.48 8.25
CA GLN A 71 -2.10 1.37 9.67
C GLN A 71 -0.69 0.79 9.83
N CYS A 72 0.11 1.45 10.65
CA CYS A 72 1.35 0.88 11.17
C CYS A 72 1.06 0.15 12.48
N GLU A 73 1.75 -0.96 12.73
CA GLU A 73 1.61 -1.71 13.97
C GLU A 73 1.84 -0.81 15.20
N GLY A 74 0.95 -0.89 16.18
CA GLY A 74 1.00 -0.08 17.38
C GLY A 74 0.42 1.33 17.24
N GLU A 75 0.01 1.71 16.04
CA GLU A 75 -0.60 3.01 15.77
C GLU A 75 -2.06 2.85 15.35
N SER A 76 -2.78 3.95 15.39
CA SER A 76 -4.18 3.96 14.95
C SER A 76 -4.29 3.98 13.42
N LYS A 77 -5.36 3.44 12.91
CA LYS A 77 -5.68 3.43 11.50
C LYS A 77 -5.95 4.85 11.00
N VAL A 78 -5.43 5.20 9.83
CA VAL A 78 -5.54 6.52 9.21
C VAL A 78 -6.24 6.39 7.85
N GLU A 79 -7.12 7.34 7.54
CA GLU A 79 -7.74 7.45 6.22
C GLU A 79 -6.76 8.09 5.23
N ILE A 80 -6.72 7.56 4.02
CA ILE A 80 -5.91 8.07 2.90
C ILE A 80 -6.80 8.28 1.69
N ARG A 81 -6.56 9.37 0.94
CA ARG A 81 -7.39 9.81 -0.18
C ARG A 81 -6.54 10.16 -1.40
N ALA A 82 -7.18 10.26 -2.55
CA ALA A 82 -6.53 10.66 -3.81
C ALA A 82 -5.70 11.94 -3.64
N GLY A 83 -4.43 11.88 -4.02
CA GLY A 83 -3.46 12.95 -3.86
C GLY A 83 -2.56 12.80 -2.64
N ASP A 84 -2.91 11.95 -1.68
CA ASP A 84 -2.07 11.72 -0.50
C ASP A 84 -0.84 10.90 -0.85
N VAL A 85 0.27 11.23 -0.20
CA VAL A 85 1.54 10.50 -0.31
C VAL A 85 1.92 9.97 1.06
N ILE A 86 2.14 8.67 1.14
CA ILE A 86 2.48 7.98 2.39
C ILE A 86 3.90 7.42 2.27
N TRP A 87 4.73 7.68 3.27
CA TRP A 87 6.02 7.03 3.40
C TRP A 87 5.99 6.04 4.55
N CYS A 88 6.21 4.77 4.21
CA CYS A 88 6.37 3.69 5.20
C CYS A 88 7.86 3.40 5.34
N PRO A 89 8.48 3.76 6.48
CA PRO A 89 9.92 3.58 6.65
C PRO A 89 10.37 2.12 6.62
N PRO A 90 11.67 1.86 6.34
CA PRO A 90 12.20 0.50 6.34
C PRO A 90 11.87 -0.27 7.61
N GLY A 91 11.42 -1.51 7.46
CA GLY A 91 11.15 -2.42 8.58
C GLY A 91 9.88 -2.14 9.38
N HIS A 92 9.14 -1.07 9.07
CA HIS A 92 7.87 -0.79 9.75
C HIS A 92 6.77 -1.71 9.25
N LYS A 93 6.19 -2.49 10.16
CA LYS A 93 5.08 -3.39 9.87
C LYS A 93 3.80 -2.59 9.66
N HIS A 94 3.18 -2.75 8.51
CA HIS A 94 1.99 -2.00 8.13
C HIS A 94 1.10 -2.78 7.18
N TRP A 95 -0.10 -2.26 6.95
CA TRP A 95 -1.00 -2.70 5.89
C TRP A 95 -1.71 -1.49 5.27
N HIS A 96 -2.26 -1.68 4.09
CA HIS A 96 -3.10 -0.69 3.40
C HIS A 96 -4.19 -1.38 2.61
N GLY A 97 -5.27 -0.65 2.34
CA GLY A 97 -6.41 -1.19 1.61
C GLY A 97 -7.53 -0.18 1.46
N ALA A 98 -8.66 -0.68 0.95
CA ALA A 98 -9.88 0.10 0.81
C ALA A 98 -10.56 0.32 2.17
N THR A 99 -11.52 1.24 2.22
CA THR A 99 -12.45 1.27 3.34
C THR A 99 -13.46 0.12 3.20
N ALA A 100 -14.30 -0.07 4.20
CA ALA A 100 -15.32 -1.11 4.12
C ALA A 100 -16.35 -0.86 3.01
N THR A 101 -16.48 0.38 2.54
CA THR A 101 -17.53 0.81 1.61
C THR A 101 -17.04 1.51 0.35
N THR A 102 -15.75 1.86 0.27
CA THR A 102 -15.18 2.60 -0.88
C THR A 102 -13.92 1.92 -1.39
N ALA A 103 -13.79 1.83 -2.71
CA ALA A 103 -12.57 1.35 -3.36
C ALA A 103 -11.45 2.39 -3.27
N MET A 104 -10.22 1.93 -3.38
CA MET A 104 -9.03 2.80 -3.39
C MET A 104 -7.98 2.22 -4.34
N THR A 105 -7.35 3.10 -5.09
CA THR A 105 -6.19 2.76 -5.93
C THR A 105 -4.99 3.61 -5.51
N HIS A 106 -3.84 2.97 -5.38
CA HIS A 106 -2.58 3.68 -5.17
C HIS A 106 -1.48 3.14 -6.06
N ILE A 107 -0.46 3.97 -6.28
CA ILE A 107 0.82 3.53 -6.83
C ILE A 107 1.69 3.14 -5.65
N ALA A 108 2.26 1.94 -5.71
CA ALA A 108 3.23 1.45 -4.73
C ALA A 108 4.62 1.49 -5.35
N ILE A 109 5.58 2.12 -4.67
CA ILE A 109 6.95 2.27 -5.12
C ILE A 109 7.87 1.78 -4.02
N GLN A 110 8.73 0.82 -4.32
CA GLN A 110 9.69 0.28 -3.36
C GLN A 110 10.98 -0.13 -4.06
N GLU A 111 12.02 -0.32 -3.25
CA GLU A 111 13.30 -0.82 -3.71
C GLU A 111 13.57 -2.19 -3.10
N ALA A 112 14.25 -3.05 -3.84
CA ALA A 112 14.69 -4.34 -3.33
C ALA A 112 16.05 -4.23 -2.66
N LEU A 113 16.23 -4.93 -1.54
CA LEU A 113 17.53 -5.14 -0.90
C LEU A 113 17.87 -6.62 -1.00
N ASP A 114 18.99 -6.93 -1.65
CA ASP A 114 19.42 -8.31 -1.89
C ASP A 114 18.32 -9.18 -2.53
N GLY A 115 17.58 -8.57 -3.49
CA GLY A 115 16.50 -9.24 -4.21
C GLY A 115 15.17 -9.29 -3.48
N VAL A 116 15.06 -8.74 -2.26
CA VAL A 116 13.82 -8.76 -1.46
C VAL A 116 13.23 -7.36 -1.41
N ALA A 117 12.01 -7.18 -1.93
CA ALA A 117 11.28 -5.91 -1.88
C ALA A 117 10.26 -5.87 -0.75
N VAL A 118 9.74 -7.01 -0.31
CA VAL A 118 8.67 -7.11 0.68
C VAL A 118 8.81 -8.40 1.48
N VAL A 119 8.47 -8.32 2.76
CA VAL A 119 8.35 -9.48 3.64
C VAL A 119 6.89 -9.55 4.10
N TRP A 120 6.17 -10.57 3.63
CA TRP A 120 4.77 -10.78 3.96
C TRP A 120 4.61 -11.46 5.32
N LEU A 121 3.65 -10.97 6.11
CA LEU A 121 3.34 -11.46 7.44
C LEU A 121 1.88 -11.92 7.49
N ASP A 122 1.26 -11.91 8.69
CA ASP A 122 -0.11 -12.38 8.86
C ASP A 122 -1.12 -11.48 8.15
N LYS A 123 -2.23 -12.07 7.75
CA LYS A 123 -3.37 -11.29 7.25
C LYS A 123 -3.93 -10.40 8.35
N VAL A 124 -4.49 -9.26 7.94
CA VAL A 124 -5.13 -8.32 8.85
C VAL A 124 -6.49 -8.89 9.27
N ALA A 125 -6.64 -9.16 10.56
CA ALA A 125 -7.91 -9.63 11.11
C ALA A 125 -9.00 -8.57 10.98
N ASP A 126 -10.27 -8.98 10.87
CA ASP A 126 -11.39 -8.06 10.75
C ASP A 126 -11.44 -7.06 11.90
N GLU A 127 -11.11 -7.47 13.10
CA GLU A 127 -11.04 -6.63 14.29
C GLU A 127 -10.06 -5.47 14.12
N ASP A 128 -8.87 -5.72 13.55
CA ASP A 128 -7.90 -4.65 13.24
C ASP A 128 -8.36 -3.81 12.06
N TYR A 129 -8.88 -4.45 11.02
CA TYR A 129 -9.37 -3.76 9.83
C TYR A 129 -10.51 -2.79 10.17
N LEU A 130 -11.41 -3.17 11.06
CA LEU A 130 -12.56 -2.37 11.47
C LEU A 130 -12.29 -1.50 12.70
N SER A 131 -11.05 -1.40 13.14
CA SER A 131 -10.67 -0.53 14.27
C SER A 131 -10.96 0.94 13.95
N PRO A 132 -11.07 1.81 14.98
CA PRO A 132 -11.37 3.23 14.75
C PRO A 132 -10.33 3.93 13.88
N VAL A 133 -10.82 4.80 13.00
CA VAL A 133 -9.98 5.69 12.19
C VAL A 133 -9.72 6.95 12.99
N VAL A 134 -8.47 7.41 12.99
CA VAL A 134 -8.12 8.68 13.60
C VAL A 134 -7.66 9.66 12.52
N GLU A 135 -7.80 10.95 12.81
CA GLU A 135 -7.32 11.99 11.94
C GLU A 135 -5.79 12.04 12.01
N TRP A 136 -5.15 12.17 10.86
CA TRP A 136 -3.70 12.28 10.79
C TRP A 136 -3.24 13.66 11.29
N HIS A 137 -2.22 13.63 12.17
CA HIS A 137 -1.52 14.82 12.61
C HIS A 137 -0.03 14.67 12.32
N ALA A 138 0.56 15.69 11.70
CA ALA A 138 2.00 15.71 11.48
C ALA A 138 2.72 15.66 12.83
N HIS A 139 3.89 14.98 12.88
CA HIS A 139 4.70 14.89 14.08
C HIS A 139 5.05 16.28 14.61
N GLY A 140 4.75 16.52 15.91
CA GLY A 140 4.97 17.82 16.52
C GLY A 140 3.92 18.89 16.21
N ALA A 141 2.91 18.60 15.36
CA ALA A 141 1.82 19.51 15.11
C ALA A 141 0.86 19.54 16.31
N PRO A 142 0.28 20.71 16.63
CA PRO A 142 -0.74 20.76 17.67
C PRO A 142 -2.01 20.03 17.23
N GLU A 143 -2.70 19.40 18.18
CA GLU A 143 -3.99 18.80 17.93
C GLU A 143 -5.03 19.85 17.54
N HIS A 144 -5.92 19.47 16.64
CA HIS A 144 -7.10 20.26 16.36
C HIS A 144 -8.09 20.18 17.52
N LYS A 145 -8.70 21.26 17.81
CA LYS A 145 -9.67 21.37 18.89
C LYS A 145 -11.03 21.77 18.37
#